data_783a05677887332fadb38d857a49571b
#
_entry.id   783a05677887332fadb38d857a49571b
#
_cell.length_a   1.000
_cell.length_b   1.000
_cell.length_c   1.000
_cell.angle_alpha   90.00
_cell.angle_beta   90.00
_cell.angle_gamma   90.00
#
_symmetry.space_group_name_H-M   'P 1'
#
loop_
_entity.id
_entity.type
_entity.pdbx_description
1 polymer ?
#
loop_
_entity_poly.entity_id
_entity_poly.type
_entity_poly.pdbx_seq_one_letter_code
_entity_poly.pdbx_strand_id
1 'polypeptide(L)'
;MSEPIRQPGRIGVFLVDDHELFRRGVRALLDGEPDIEVVGEAETALAALTRMRALRPDVALLDVRLPDGDGITVCREICSALPQTACLMLTAYGDDQALLGAIMAGALGYVSKRTCGTDLVSAVRVVASGQSVLDPFASRLVMARLRERAASSDPVAALSDQEKRVLDLIGEGLTNRQIAERMFLAEKTVKNYVSSLLTKLGMQRRAQAAAFAVRHADDLGS
;
A
#
# COMPACT_ATOMS: atom_id res chain seq x y z
N MET A 1 -11.10 -26.26 -27.40
CA MET A 1 -10.31 -25.02 -27.46
C MET A 1 -8.90 -25.41 -27.02
N SER A 2 -7.96 -25.43 -27.96
CA SER A 2 -6.56 -25.85 -27.67
C SER A 2 -5.92 -24.80 -26.77
N GLU A 3 -5.34 -25.24 -25.66
CA GLU A 3 -4.47 -24.39 -24.84
C GLU A 3 -3.32 -23.85 -25.72
N PRO A 4 -2.99 -22.55 -25.62
CA PRO A 4 -1.84 -22.04 -26.33
C PRO A 4 -0.60 -22.75 -25.75
N ILE A 5 0.11 -23.50 -26.59
CA ILE A 5 1.36 -24.18 -26.23
C ILE A 5 2.39 -23.06 -26.02
N ARG A 6 2.73 -22.79 -24.77
CA ARG A 6 3.73 -21.79 -24.38
C ARG A 6 5.10 -22.18 -24.98
N GLN A 7 5.72 -21.27 -25.71
CA GLN A 7 7.06 -21.50 -26.24
C GLN A 7 8.08 -21.44 -25.08
N PRO A 8 8.91 -22.47 -24.89
CA PRO A 8 9.92 -22.47 -23.83
C PRO A 8 10.91 -21.30 -24.01
N GLY A 9 11.10 -20.53 -22.95
CA GLY A 9 12.08 -19.44 -22.93
C GLY A 9 11.52 -18.04 -23.24
N ARG A 10 10.20 -17.90 -23.50
CA ARG A 10 9.55 -16.59 -23.66
C ARG A 10 8.81 -16.18 -22.37
N ILE A 11 8.82 -14.88 -22.08
CA ILE A 11 8.08 -14.29 -20.98
C ILE A 11 6.61 -14.22 -21.36
N GLY A 12 5.77 -15.01 -20.69
CA GLY A 12 4.32 -15.01 -20.89
C GLY A 12 3.66 -13.84 -20.17
N VAL A 13 3.07 -12.91 -20.91
CA VAL A 13 2.43 -11.73 -20.37
C VAL A 13 0.91 -11.83 -20.51
N PHE A 14 0.17 -11.48 -19.44
CA PHE A 14 -1.27 -11.36 -19.46
C PHE A 14 -1.68 -9.88 -19.30
N LEU A 15 -2.53 -9.37 -20.20
CA LEU A 15 -2.97 -7.97 -20.24
C LEU A 15 -4.35 -7.80 -19.60
N VAL A 16 -4.49 -6.83 -18.69
CA VAL A 16 -5.79 -6.47 -18.11
C VAL A 16 -6.00 -4.97 -18.25
N ASP A 17 -6.93 -4.57 -19.10
CA ASP A 17 -7.24 -3.17 -19.37
C ASP A 17 -8.61 -3.11 -20.06
N ASP A 18 -9.49 -2.20 -19.70
CA ASP A 18 -10.81 -2.04 -20.31
C ASP A 18 -10.79 -1.25 -21.63
N HIS A 19 -9.69 -0.52 -21.89
CA HIS A 19 -9.50 0.27 -23.11
C HIS A 19 -8.95 -0.59 -24.26
N GLU A 20 -9.81 -1.01 -25.17
CA GLU A 20 -9.46 -1.89 -26.29
C GLU A 20 -8.28 -1.38 -27.13
N LEU A 21 -8.29 -0.07 -27.48
CA LEU A 21 -7.23 0.51 -28.31
C LEU A 21 -5.87 0.49 -27.62
N PHE A 22 -5.83 0.78 -26.31
CA PHE A 22 -4.61 0.71 -25.52
C PHE A 22 -4.11 -0.74 -25.44
N ARG A 23 -4.99 -1.68 -25.13
CA ARG A 23 -4.66 -3.10 -25.04
C ARG A 23 -4.09 -3.65 -26.34
N ARG A 24 -4.71 -3.30 -27.49
CA ARG A 24 -4.16 -3.64 -28.83
C ARG A 24 -2.78 -3.05 -29.09
N GLY A 25 -2.56 -1.80 -28.70
CA GLY A 25 -1.26 -1.13 -28.84
C GLY A 25 -0.16 -1.81 -28.00
N VAL A 26 -0.46 -2.12 -26.74
CA VAL A 26 0.46 -2.83 -25.85
C VAL A 26 0.75 -4.24 -26.39
N ARG A 27 -0.27 -4.96 -26.84
CA ARG A 27 -0.10 -6.27 -27.47
C ARG A 27 0.85 -6.21 -28.67
N ALA A 28 0.60 -5.31 -29.61
CA ALA A 28 1.44 -5.15 -30.81
C ALA A 28 2.90 -4.81 -30.45
N LEU A 29 3.11 -4.00 -29.40
CA LEU A 29 4.43 -3.66 -28.88
C LEU A 29 5.15 -4.91 -28.33
N LEU A 30 4.47 -5.68 -27.50
CA LEU A 30 5.06 -6.85 -26.84
C LEU A 30 5.27 -8.04 -27.82
N ASP A 31 4.32 -8.27 -28.73
CA ASP A 31 4.43 -9.31 -29.76
C ASP A 31 5.56 -9.01 -30.77
N GLY A 32 6.05 -7.75 -30.86
CA GLY A 32 7.23 -7.37 -31.61
C GLY A 32 8.56 -7.84 -30.99
N GLU A 33 8.54 -8.25 -29.71
CA GLU A 33 9.74 -8.68 -29.00
C GLU A 33 9.91 -10.21 -29.09
N PRO A 34 11.13 -10.70 -29.44
CA PRO A 34 11.34 -12.13 -29.66
C PRO A 34 11.25 -12.98 -28.39
N ASP A 35 11.46 -12.37 -27.24
CA ASP A 35 11.51 -13.00 -25.91
C ASP A 35 10.23 -12.84 -25.09
N ILE A 36 9.21 -12.16 -25.65
CA ILE A 36 7.92 -11.91 -24.96
C ILE A 36 6.77 -12.51 -25.77
N GLU A 37 5.72 -12.95 -25.08
CA GLU A 37 4.49 -13.49 -25.68
C GLU A 37 3.28 -13.06 -24.87
N VAL A 38 2.27 -12.49 -25.52
CA VAL A 38 0.98 -12.19 -24.87
C VAL A 38 0.12 -13.44 -24.84
N VAL A 39 0.09 -14.11 -23.69
CA VAL A 39 -0.63 -15.40 -23.48
C VAL A 39 -2.13 -15.22 -23.24
N GLY A 40 -2.59 -14.01 -22.94
CA GLY A 40 -4.02 -13.74 -22.78
C GLY A 40 -4.31 -12.28 -22.44
N GLU A 41 -5.61 -11.95 -22.51
CA GLU A 41 -6.13 -10.60 -22.24
C GLU A 41 -7.46 -10.69 -21.47
N ALA A 42 -7.79 -9.64 -20.72
CA ALA A 42 -9.09 -9.46 -20.09
C ALA A 42 -9.46 -7.97 -20.02
N GLU A 43 -10.75 -7.70 -19.97
CA GLU A 43 -11.32 -6.34 -19.84
C GLU A 43 -11.89 -6.08 -18.44
N THR A 44 -12.02 -7.14 -17.65
CA THR A 44 -12.66 -7.10 -16.33
C THR A 44 -11.82 -7.85 -15.29
N ALA A 45 -11.97 -7.48 -14.03
CA ALA A 45 -11.30 -8.13 -12.92
C ALA A 45 -11.65 -9.62 -12.81
N LEU A 46 -12.94 -9.96 -12.92
CA LEU A 46 -13.41 -11.32 -12.81
C LEU A 46 -12.86 -12.22 -13.94
N ALA A 47 -12.87 -11.73 -15.19
CA ALA A 47 -12.30 -12.46 -16.32
C ALA A 47 -10.78 -12.64 -16.18
N ALA A 48 -10.09 -11.61 -15.70
CA ALA A 48 -8.66 -11.62 -15.44
C ALA A 48 -8.29 -12.72 -14.44
N LEU A 49 -8.91 -12.74 -13.25
CA LEU A 49 -8.64 -13.72 -12.20
C LEU A 49 -8.88 -15.16 -12.67
N THR A 50 -9.98 -15.38 -13.41
CA THR A 50 -10.33 -16.70 -13.91
C THR A 50 -9.31 -17.20 -14.92
N ARG A 51 -8.94 -16.36 -15.90
CA ARG A 51 -8.05 -16.74 -17.00
C ARG A 51 -6.59 -16.86 -16.57
N MET A 52 -6.10 -15.94 -15.70
CA MET A 52 -4.72 -16.00 -15.20
C MET A 52 -4.45 -17.27 -14.38
N ARG A 53 -5.44 -17.74 -13.58
CA ARG A 53 -5.30 -19.01 -12.84
C ARG A 53 -5.10 -20.22 -13.76
N ALA A 54 -5.70 -20.20 -14.93
CA ALA A 54 -5.54 -21.27 -15.93
C ALA A 54 -4.22 -21.13 -16.71
N LEU A 55 -3.91 -19.92 -17.16
CA LEU A 55 -2.76 -19.66 -18.06
C LEU A 55 -1.43 -19.50 -17.34
N ARG A 56 -1.43 -19.15 -16.03
CA ARG A 56 -0.25 -18.95 -15.19
C ARG A 56 0.84 -18.12 -15.88
N PRO A 57 0.56 -16.84 -16.20
CA PRO A 57 1.54 -15.98 -16.86
C PRO A 57 2.74 -15.69 -15.95
N ASP A 58 3.87 -15.31 -16.55
CA ASP A 58 5.03 -14.83 -15.79
C ASP A 58 4.80 -13.41 -15.29
N VAL A 59 4.16 -12.58 -16.13
CA VAL A 59 3.87 -11.18 -15.82
C VAL A 59 2.40 -10.89 -16.08
N ALA A 60 1.75 -10.23 -15.12
CA ALA A 60 0.43 -9.64 -15.26
C ALA A 60 0.55 -8.12 -15.38
N LEU A 61 0.16 -7.56 -16.53
CA LEU A 61 0.01 -6.12 -16.73
C LEU A 61 -1.42 -5.74 -16.36
N LEU A 62 -1.59 -4.93 -15.32
CA LEU A 62 -2.89 -4.65 -14.72
C LEU A 62 -3.19 -3.15 -14.77
N ASP A 63 -4.27 -2.76 -15.43
CA ASP A 63 -4.81 -1.40 -15.24
C ASP A 63 -5.31 -1.24 -13.81
N VAL A 64 -5.08 -0.07 -13.23
CA VAL A 64 -5.58 0.29 -11.90
C VAL A 64 -7.10 0.32 -11.88
N ARG A 65 -7.74 0.83 -12.93
CA ARG A 65 -9.20 0.99 -13.02
C ARG A 65 -9.81 -0.04 -13.95
N LEU A 66 -10.78 -0.81 -13.44
CA LEU A 66 -11.52 -1.79 -14.20
C LEU A 66 -13.03 -1.58 -13.99
N PRO A 67 -13.87 -1.92 -14.97
CA PRO A 67 -15.32 -1.63 -14.93
C PRO A 67 -16.07 -2.37 -13.81
N ASP A 68 -15.55 -3.51 -13.37
CA ASP A 68 -16.15 -4.38 -12.34
C ASP A 68 -15.34 -4.43 -11.03
N GLY A 69 -14.32 -3.56 -10.88
CA GLY A 69 -13.46 -3.54 -9.71
C GLY A 69 -12.22 -2.69 -9.89
N ASP A 70 -11.15 -3.05 -9.22
CA ASP A 70 -9.86 -2.39 -9.37
C ASP A 70 -8.71 -3.39 -9.55
N GLY A 71 -7.71 -3.00 -10.33
CA GLY A 71 -6.54 -3.82 -10.60
C GLY A 71 -5.66 -4.08 -9.38
N ILE A 72 -5.75 -3.26 -8.33
CA ILE A 72 -5.01 -3.46 -7.08
C ILE A 72 -5.55 -4.69 -6.34
N THR A 73 -6.86 -4.87 -6.35
CA THR A 73 -7.50 -6.08 -5.80
C THR A 73 -7.12 -7.31 -6.62
N VAL A 74 -7.13 -7.21 -7.96
CA VAL A 74 -6.65 -8.30 -8.84
C VAL A 74 -5.19 -8.63 -8.55
N CYS A 75 -4.32 -7.62 -8.42
CA CYS A 75 -2.91 -7.81 -8.05
C CYS A 75 -2.76 -8.59 -6.74
N ARG A 76 -3.47 -8.18 -5.68
CA ARG A 76 -3.43 -8.86 -4.38
C ARG A 76 -3.86 -10.32 -4.46
N GLU A 77 -4.94 -10.60 -5.17
CA GLU A 77 -5.43 -11.97 -5.35
C GLU A 77 -4.46 -12.83 -6.18
N ILE A 78 -3.87 -12.28 -7.24
CA ILE A 78 -2.91 -12.98 -8.07
C ILE A 78 -1.60 -13.23 -7.32
N CYS A 79 -1.05 -12.24 -6.63
CA CYS A 79 0.15 -12.43 -5.80
C CYS A 79 -0.04 -13.52 -4.73
N SER A 80 -1.25 -13.63 -4.17
CA SER A 80 -1.58 -14.69 -3.20
C SER A 80 -1.77 -16.06 -3.85
N ALA A 81 -2.47 -16.14 -4.98
CA ALA A 81 -2.85 -17.41 -5.62
C ALA A 81 -1.75 -17.96 -6.56
N LEU A 82 -0.97 -17.07 -7.16
CA LEU A 82 0.09 -17.38 -8.12
C LEU A 82 1.38 -16.60 -7.76
N PRO A 83 2.10 -16.99 -6.70
CA PRO A 83 3.28 -16.24 -6.22
C PRO A 83 4.41 -16.08 -7.23
N GLN A 84 4.37 -16.84 -8.31
CA GLN A 84 5.36 -16.80 -9.41
C GLN A 84 5.01 -15.76 -10.48
N THR A 85 3.76 -15.25 -10.49
CA THR A 85 3.34 -14.22 -11.43
C THR A 85 3.71 -12.84 -10.90
N ALA A 86 4.58 -12.13 -11.62
CA ALA A 86 4.95 -10.77 -11.30
C ALA A 86 3.85 -9.80 -11.74
N CYS A 87 3.36 -8.95 -10.84
CA CYS A 87 2.36 -7.94 -11.18
C CYS A 87 3.04 -6.59 -11.49
N LEU A 88 2.74 -6.02 -12.66
CA LEU A 88 3.14 -4.69 -13.11
C LEU A 88 1.89 -3.84 -13.34
N MET A 89 1.73 -2.77 -12.58
CA MET A 89 0.56 -1.91 -12.68
C MET A 89 0.70 -0.86 -13.77
N LEU A 90 -0.38 -0.62 -14.50
CA LEU A 90 -0.52 0.44 -15.50
C LEU A 90 -1.44 1.54 -14.96
N THR A 91 -1.04 2.79 -15.09
CA THR A 91 -1.84 3.93 -14.61
C THR A 91 -1.96 5.04 -15.63
N ALA A 92 -3.06 5.76 -15.58
CA ALA A 92 -3.28 6.94 -16.41
C ALA A 92 -2.50 8.19 -15.96
N TYR A 93 -1.98 8.30 -14.74
CA TYR A 93 -1.17 9.37 -14.12
C TYR A 93 -1.74 9.94 -12.79
N GLY A 94 -0.82 10.21 -11.84
CA GLY A 94 -1.08 11.13 -10.71
C GLY A 94 -1.88 10.58 -9.52
N ASP A 95 -2.02 9.24 -9.38
CA ASP A 95 -2.73 8.65 -8.25
C ASP A 95 -1.73 8.02 -7.24
N ASP A 96 -1.20 8.87 -6.33
CA ASP A 96 -0.25 8.45 -5.30
C ASP A 96 -0.83 7.39 -4.36
N GLN A 97 -2.15 7.40 -4.16
CA GLN A 97 -2.83 6.39 -3.33
C GLN A 97 -2.90 5.05 -4.07
N ALA A 98 -3.17 5.07 -5.37
CA ALA A 98 -3.16 3.86 -6.18
C ALA A 98 -1.77 3.23 -6.25
N LEU A 99 -0.71 4.04 -6.42
CA LEU A 99 0.67 3.58 -6.39
C LEU A 99 0.99 2.87 -5.06
N LEU A 100 0.68 3.49 -3.94
CA LEU A 100 0.91 2.88 -2.64
C LEU A 100 0.09 1.60 -2.45
N GLY A 101 -1.20 1.63 -2.85
CA GLY A 101 -2.09 0.47 -2.82
C GLY A 101 -1.53 -0.70 -3.62
N ALA A 102 -0.99 -0.43 -4.81
CA ALA A 102 -0.36 -1.43 -5.69
C ALA A 102 0.86 -2.10 -5.04
N ILE A 103 1.76 -1.30 -4.47
CA ILE A 103 2.95 -1.83 -3.77
C ILE A 103 2.54 -2.68 -2.56
N MET A 104 1.56 -2.23 -1.78
CA MET A 104 1.04 -2.99 -0.64
C MET A 104 0.27 -4.25 -1.05
N ALA A 105 -0.23 -4.32 -2.29
CA ALA A 105 -0.84 -5.51 -2.87
C ALA A 105 0.19 -6.52 -3.41
N GLY A 106 1.48 -6.14 -3.49
CA GLY A 106 2.58 -7.00 -3.94
C GLY A 106 3.02 -6.73 -5.39
N ALA A 107 2.61 -5.61 -6.02
CA ALA A 107 3.09 -5.25 -7.34
C ALA A 107 4.61 -5.02 -7.33
N LEU A 108 5.32 -5.58 -8.31
CA LEU A 108 6.77 -5.40 -8.49
C LEU A 108 7.11 -4.12 -9.26
N GLY A 109 6.11 -3.49 -9.89
CA GLY A 109 6.35 -2.26 -10.62
C GLY A 109 5.08 -1.48 -10.92
N TYR A 110 5.30 -0.24 -11.39
CA TYR A 110 4.25 0.70 -11.70
C TYR A 110 4.70 1.57 -12.90
N VAL A 111 3.95 1.54 -13.98
CA VAL A 111 4.28 2.22 -15.24
C VAL A 111 3.12 3.12 -15.67
N SER A 112 3.44 4.36 -16.08
CA SER A 112 2.44 5.26 -16.64
C SER A 112 2.04 4.83 -18.06
N LYS A 113 0.75 4.79 -18.36
CA LYS A 113 0.23 4.58 -19.72
C LYS A 113 0.75 5.61 -20.75
N ARG A 114 1.23 6.77 -20.28
CA ARG A 114 1.79 7.83 -21.14
C ARG A 114 3.23 7.56 -21.60
N THR A 115 3.97 6.77 -20.84
CA THR A 115 5.35 6.38 -21.12
C THR A 115 5.45 5.00 -21.75
N CYS A 116 4.33 4.43 -22.24
CA CYS A 116 4.32 3.14 -22.91
C CYS A 116 5.13 3.17 -24.21
N GLY A 117 6.14 2.32 -24.27
CA GLY A 117 7.09 2.16 -25.36
C GLY A 117 8.19 1.22 -24.90
N THR A 118 9.42 1.55 -25.20
CA THR A 118 10.62 0.79 -24.79
C THR A 118 10.71 0.63 -23.26
N ASP A 119 10.18 1.59 -22.48
CA ASP A 119 10.16 1.54 -21.02
C ASP A 119 9.25 0.43 -20.51
N LEU A 120 8.09 0.18 -21.13
CA LEU A 120 7.19 -0.91 -20.77
C LEU A 120 7.83 -2.28 -21.03
N VAL A 121 8.44 -2.46 -22.19
CA VAL A 121 9.16 -3.71 -22.55
C VAL A 121 10.26 -3.99 -21.53
N SER A 122 11.06 -2.97 -21.22
CA SER A 122 12.13 -3.07 -20.22
C SER A 122 11.59 -3.42 -18.84
N ALA A 123 10.48 -2.78 -18.42
CA ALA A 123 9.83 -3.05 -17.16
C ALA A 123 9.31 -4.49 -17.07
N VAL A 124 8.71 -5.01 -18.14
CA VAL A 124 8.25 -6.42 -18.22
C VAL A 124 9.42 -7.38 -17.98
N ARG A 125 10.57 -7.16 -18.65
CA ARG A 125 11.76 -8.01 -18.46
C ARG A 125 12.30 -7.98 -17.03
N VAL A 126 12.35 -6.79 -16.44
CA VAL A 126 12.84 -6.60 -15.06
C VAL A 126 11.92 -7.30 -14.06
N VAL A 127 10.60 -7.12 -14.15
CA VAL A 127 9.68 -7.77 -13.21
C VAL A 127 9.60 -9.27 -13.42
N ALA A 128 9.74 -9.75 -14.66
CA ALA A 128 9.81 -11.18 -14.97
C ALA A 128 11.03 -11.88 -14.32
N SER A 129 12.12 -11.14 -14.08
CA SER A 129 13.28 -11.63 -13.34
C SER A 129 13.12 -11.57 -11.81
N GLY A 130 11.94 -11.14 -11.31
CA GLY A 130 11.67 -10.97 -9.89
C GLY A 130 12.21 -9.67 -9.29
N GLN A 131 12.73 -8.76 -10.11
CA GLN A 131 13.22 -7.46 -9.68
C GLN A 131 12.10 -6.41 -9.69
N SER A 132 12.22 -5.40 -8.83
CA SER A 132 11.22 -4.33 -8.72
C SER A 132 11.55 -3.16 -9.65
N VAL A 133 10.53 -2.65 -10.34
CA VAL A 133 10.60 -1.40 -11.12
C VAL A 133 9.83 -0.33 -10.35
N LEU A 134 10.52 0.32 -9.41
CA LEU A 134 10.02 1.47 -8.70
C LEU A 134 10.88 2.67 -9.04
N ASP A 135 10.27 3.73 -9.53
CA ASP A 135 10.98 4.98 -9.74
C ASP A 135 11.37 5.64 -8.39
N PRO A 136 12.28 6.63 -8.38
CA PRO A 136 12.67 7.33 -7.15
C PRO A 136 11.50 8.02 -6.44
N PHE A 137 10.43 8.38 -7.16
CA PHE A 137 9.23 8.98 -6.58
C PHE A 137 8.42 7.93 -5.79
N ALA A 138 8.15 6.77 -6.40
CA ALA A 138 7.48 5.64 -5.75
C ALA A 138 8.23 5.21 -4.49
N SER A 139 9.56 5.10 -4.56
CA SER A 139 10.40 4.76 -3.42
C SER A 139 10.28 5.78 -2.28
N ARG A 140 10.29 7.08 -2.58
CA ARG A 140 10.08 8.15 -1.57
C ARG A 140 8.70 8.07 -0.94
N LEU A 141 7.66 7.83 -1.73
CA LEU A 141 6.29 7.73 -1.22
C LEU A 141 6.12 6.56 -0.25
N VAL A 142 6.68 5.40 -0.59
CA VAL A 142 6.70 4.22 0.31
C VAL A 142 7.42 4.54 1.62
N MET A 143 8.62 5.15 1.53
CA MET A 143 9.40 5.51 2.72
C MET A 143 8.69 6.56 3.59
N ALA A 144 8.00 7.53 2.98
CA ALA A 144 7.16 8.48 3.72
C ALA A 144 6.04 7.78 4.49
N ARG A 145 5.33 6.84 3.84
CA ARG A 145 4.26 6.07 4.49
C ARG A 145 4.75 5.11 5.57
N LEU A 146 5.92 4.52 5.38
CA LEU A 146 6.55 3.70 6.43
C LEU A 146 6.89 4.56 7.66
N ARG A 147 7.40 5.77 7.44
CA ARG A 147 7.65 6.73 8.53
C ARG A 147 6.36 7.19 9.21
N GLU A 148 5.32 7.51 8.46
CA GLU A 148 3.99 7.85 9.01
C GLU A 148 3.40 6.69 9.82
N ARG A 149 3.53 5.45 9.36
CA ARG A 149 3.11 4.26 10.12
C ARG A 149 3.97 4.04 11.37
N ALA A 150 5.27 4.22 11.28
CA ALA A 150 6.15 4.15 12.43
C ALA A 150 5.81 5.25 13.46
N ALA A 151 5.55 6.48 13.00
CA ALA A 151 5.09 7.58 13.86
C ALA A 151 3.67 7.34 14.42
N SER A 152 2.75 6.75 13.63
CA SER A 152 1.41 6.40 14.11
C SER A 152 1.35 5.10 14.93
N SER A 153 2.41 4.31 14.95
CA SER A 153 2.59 3.19 15.90
C SER A 153 3.16 3.66 17.24
N ASP A 154 3.59 4.92 17.36
CA ASP A 154 3.86 5.57 18.64
C ASP A 154 2.55 6.15 19.19
N PRO A 155 1.96 5.53 20.22
CA PRO A 155 0.70 6.00 20.81
C PRO A 155 0.83 7.43 21.37
N VAL A 156 2.06 7.85 21.73
CA VAL A 156 2.34 9.18 22.27
C VAL A 156 2.29 10.27 21.19
N ALA A 157 2.66 9.93 19.94
CA ALA A 157 2.60 10.87 18.82
C ALA A 157 1.17 11.30 18.45
N ALA A 158 0.15 10.51 18.80
CA ALA A 158 -1.27 10.84 18.60
C ALA A 158 -1.82 11.83 19.64
N LEU A 159 -1.08 12.11 20.71
CA LEU A 159 -1.49 13.02 21.78
C LEU A 159 -1.08 14.46 21.46
N SER A 160 -1.99 15.41 21.79
CA SER A 160 -1.63 16.83 21.80
C SER A 160 -0.66 17.15 22.96
N ASP A 161 0.05 18.28 22.89
CA ASP A 161 0.99 18.69 23.93
C ASP A 161 0.34 18.77 25.33
N GLN A 162 -0.91 19.19 25.39
CA GLN A 162 -1.66 19.22 26.65
C GLN A 162 -2.00 17.81 27.16
N GLU A 163 -2.35 16.89 26.27
CA GLU A 163 -2.61 15.50 26.62
C GLU A 163 -1.33 14.78 27.05
N LYS A 164 -0.19 15.07 26.43
CA LYS A 164 1.15 14.56 26.85
C LYS A 164 1.45 15.04 28.27
N ARG A 165 1.33 16.34 28.52
CA ARG A 165 1.55 16.89 29.87
C ARG A 165 0.61 16.27 30.92
N VAL A 166 -0.65 16.05 30.59
CA VAL A 166 -1.60 15.37 31.50
C VAL A 166 -1.18 13.92 31.70
N LEU A 167 -0.68 13.21 30.69
CA LEU A 167 -0.21 11.85 30.77
C LEU A 167 1.02 11.75 31.69
N ASP A 168 1.97 12.65 31.60
CA ASP A 168 3.14 12.76 32.51
C ASP A 168 2.70 12.87 33.96
N LEU A 169 1.82 13.80 34.24
CA LEU A 169 1.32 14.06 35.60
C LEU A 169 0.48 12.88 36.14
N ILE A 170 -0.15 12.10 35.24
CA ILE A 170 -0.77 10.81 35.60
C ILE A 170 0.28 9.78 35.96
N GLY A 171 1.40 9.75 35.27
CA GLY A 171 2.57 8.91 35.56
C GLY A 171 3.19 9.22 36.93
N GLU A 172 3.22 10.50 37.32
CA GLU A 172 3.62 10.96 38.66
C GLU A 172 2.62 10.60 39.76
N GLY A 173 1.46 10.04 39.42
CA GLY A 173 0.42 9.64 40.37
C GLY A 173 -0.52 10.76 40.82
N LEU A 174 -0.51 11.94 40.21
CA LEU A 174 -1.37 13.07 40.59
C LEU A 174 -2.85 12.79 40.27
N THR A 175 -3.74 13.31 41.12
CA THR A 175 -5.20 13.30 40.88
C THR A 175 -5.60 14.39 39.88
N ASN A 176 -6.79 14.33 39.28
CA ASN A 176 -7.27 15.38 38.35
C ASN A 176 -7.29 16.77 38.98
N ARG A 177 -7.58 16.88 40.27
CA ARG A 177 -7.54 18.14 41.03
C ARG A 177 -6.10 18.67 41.11
N GLN A 178 -5.11 17.84 41.46
CA GLN A 178 -3.70 18.24 41.54
C GLN A 178 -3.14 18.59 40.15
N ILE A 179 -3.55 17.87 39.09
CA ILE A 179 -3.19 18.21 37.70
C ILE A 179 -3.78 19.56 37.33
N ALA A 180 -5.04 19.83 37.68
CA ALA A 180 -5.71 21.10 37.40
C ALA A 180 -4.97 22.26 38.07
N GLU A 181 -4.58 22.10 39.34
CA GLU A 181 -3.80 23.09 40.10
C GLU A 181 -2.44 23.33 39.43
N ARG A 182 -1.72 22.27 39.01
CA ARG A 182 -0.37 22.34 38.42
C ARG A 182 -0.37 22.93 37.00
N MET A 183 -1.45 22.69 36.23
CA MET A 183 -1.61 23.23 34.87
C MET A 183 -2.38 24.53 34.79
N PHE A 184 -2.84 25.08 35.89
CA PHE A 184 -3.71 26.27 35.96
C PHE A 184 -4.99 26.12 35.13
N LEU A 185 -5.62 24.94 35.21
CA LEU A 185 -6.84 24.58 34.50
C LEU A 185 -7.99 24.28 35.45
N ALA A 186 -9.22 24.29 34.93
CA ALA A 186 -10.36 23.74 35.68
C ALA A 186 -10.31 22.22 35.74
N GLU A 187 -10.73 21.59 36.85
CA GLU A 187 -10.75 20.14 37.01
C GLU A 187 -11.59 19.45 35.92
N LYS A 188 -12.68 20.09 35.46
CA LYS A 188 -13.51 19.61 34.37
C LYS A 188 -12.71 19.50 33.05
N THR A 189 -11.82 20.45 32.78
CA THR A 189 -10.96 20.47 31.59
C THR A 189 -9.97 19.31 31.65
N VAL A 190 -9.37 19.06 32.80
CA VAL A 190 -8.46 17.92 32.99
C VAL A 190 -9.21 16.58 32.80
N LYS A 191 -10.43 16.43 33.32
CA LYS A 191 -11.27 15.25 33.07
C LYS A 191 -11.50 15.01 31.57
N ASN A 192 -11.70 16.06 30.78
CA ASN A 192 -11.85 15.95 29.33
C ASN A 192 -10.54 15.48 28.67
N TYR A 193 -9.40 16.05 29.04
CA TYR A 193 -8.10 15.59 28.54
C TYR A 193 -7.83 14.12 28.91
N VAL A 194 -8.10 13.70 30.15
CA VAL A 194 -7.96 12.31 30.58
C VAL A 194 -8.86 11.38 29.76
N SER A 195 -10.10 11.75 29.50
CA SER A 195 -11.01 10.95 28.69
C SER A 195 -10.52 10.84 27.24
N SER A 196 -10.08 11.95 26.64
CA SER A 196 -9.56 12.01 25.27
C SER A 196 -8.29 11.17 25.10
N LEU A 197 -7.31 11.34 26.02
CA LEU A 197 -6.06 10.58 25.96
C LEU A 197 -6.28 9.08 26.14
N LEU A 198 -7.18 8.66 27.05
CA LEU A 198 -7.52 7.25 27.21
C LEU A 198 -8.11 6.64 25.93
N THR A 199 -9.00 7.38 25.26
CA THR A 199 -9.58 6.97 23.97
C THR A 199 -8.50 6.84 22.90
N LYS A 200 -7.61 7.83 22.77
CA LYS A 200 -6.52 7.85 21.79
C LYS A 200 -5.50 6.71 22.02
N LEU A 201 -5.22 6.40 23.28
CA LEU A 201 -4.32 5.30 23.66
C LEU A 201 -5.00 3.93 23.69
N GLY A 202 -6.31 3.83 23.39
CA GLY A 202 -7.06 2.58 23.43
C GLY A 202 -7.19 2.00 24.84
N MET A 203 -7.13 2.84 25.90
CA MET A 203 -7.15 2.44 27.29
C MET A 203 -8.50 2.71 27.95
N GLN A 204 -8.92 1.81 28.84
CA GLN A 204 -10.21 1.94 29.54
C GLN A 204 -10.08 2.51 30.96
N ARG A 205 -8.88 2.43 31.54
CA ARG A 205 -8.66 2.78 32.95
C ARG A 205 -7.44 3.68 33.12
N ARG A 206 -7.56 4.67 34.02
CA ARG A 206 -6.45 5.56 34.39
C ARG A 206 -5.17 4.82 34.82
N ALA A 207 -5.31 3.70 35.53
CA ALA A 207 -4.16 2.90 35.93
C ALA A 207 -3.34 2.35 34.75
N GLN A 208 -3.99 2.08 33.61
CA GLN A 208 -3.31 1.70 32.37
C GLN A 208 -2.50 2.86 31.81
N ALA A 209 -3.06 4.07 31.84
CA ALA A 209 -2.33 5.26 31.40
C ALA A 209 -1.16 5.59 32.32
N ALA A 210 -1.29 5.43 33.63
CA ALA A 210 -0.18 5.59 34.58
C ALA A 210 0.96 4.60 34.32
N ALA A 211 0.63 3.33 34.17
CA ALA A 211 1.62 2.29 33.83
C ALA A 211 2.27 2.51 32.44
N PHE A 212 1.55 3.08 31.50
CA PHE A 212 2.04 3.45 30.17
C PHE A 212 3.01 4.63 30.27
N ALA A 213 2.65 5.72 30.98
CA ALA A 213 3.47 6.89 31.16
C ALA A 213 4.84 6.57 31.78
N VAL A 214 4.87 5.72 32.82
CA VAL A 214 6.11 5.28 33.43
C VAL A 214 7.04 4.53 32.47
N ARG A 215 6.48 3.76 31.54
CA ARG A 215 7.28 3.02 30.53
C ARG A 215 7.81 3.89 29.38
N HIS A 216 7.17 5.03 29.11
CA HIS A 216 7.50 5.93 27.99
C HIS A 216 7.96 7.30 28.50
N ALA A 217 8.49 7.37 29.71
CA ALA A 217 8.94 8.61 30.33
C ALA A 217 10.02 9.33 29.49
N ASP A 218 10.87 8.58 28.77
CA ASP A 218 11.92 9.14 27.91
C ASP A 218 11.36 9.80 26.65
N ASP A 219 10.18 9.39 26.17
CA ASP A 219 9.52 9.90 24.95
C ASP A 219 8.62 11.12 25.23
N LEU A 220 8.24 11.34 26.51
CA LEU A 220 7.32 12.39 26.93
C LEU A 220 8.06 13.68 27.35
N GLY A 221 9.35 13.59 27.64
CA GLY A 221 10.18 14.69 28.19
C GLY A 221 10.93 15.55 27.18
N SER A 222 10.61 15.42 25.85
CA SER A 222 11.28 16.20 24.78
C SER A 222 10.41 17.28 24.19
#